data_c5f3f7912572b5ac5fc9bbfae825f9f0
#
_entry.id   c5f3f7912572b5ac5fc9bbfae825f9f0
#
_cell.length_a   1.000
_cell.length_b   1.000
_cell.length_c   1.000
_cell.angle_alpha   90.00
_cell.angle_beta   90.00
_cell.angle_gamma   90.00
#
_symmetry.space_group_name_H-M   'P 1'
#
loop_
_entity.id
_entity.type
_entity.pdbx_description
1 polymer ?
#
loop_
_entity_poly.entity_id
_entity_poly.type
_entity_poly.pdbx_seq_one_letter_code
_entity_poly.pdbx_strand_id
1 'polypeptide(L)'
;MDEPINDDGISDVLKSTHTGKLFLLVLLIAVAVMCWHLGGPKDALASSGWSSDWNAAVAQSQSTGKPALVLFTADWCPACKQLESQVLTDSKVKQYLQDHYTLVTVDLSDPDGPNNDRARSFGVHLLPTLILYNAAGREIARGYGMPADTLLLWLRSGGTAVKFNLTD
;
A
#
# COMPACT_ATOMS: atom_id res chain seq x y z
N MET A 1 19.75 29.38 -70.42
CA MET A 1 18.88 30.01 -69.42
C MET A 1 18.71 28.95 -68.35
N ASP A 2 19.62 28.93 -67.36
CA ASP A 2 19.64 28.00 -66.27
C ASP A 2 19.05 28.68 -65.03
N GLU A 3 17.87 28.26 -64.61
CA GLU A 3 17.30 28.68 -63.34
C GLU A 3 17.99 27.95 -62.17
N PRO A 4 18.41 28.64 -61.13
CA PRO A 4 18.98 27.98 -59.94
C PRO A 4 17.89 27.34 -59.12
N ILE A 5 18.08 26.05 -58.78
CA ILE A 5 17.27 25.28 -57.85
C ILE A 5 17.39 25.88 -56.45
N ASN A 6 16.26 26.37 -55.94
CA ASN A 6 16.15 27.00 -54.64
C ASN A 6 16.27 25.92 -53.52
N ASP A 7 17.31 25.97 -52.74
CA ASP A 7 17.72 24.99 -51.70
C ASP A 7 17.00 25.24 -50.34
N ASP A 8 15.98 26.13 -50.33
CA ASP A 8 15.33 26.57 -49.07
C ASP A 8 14.25 25.60 -48.56
N GLY A 9 13.86 24.59 -49.35
CA GLY A 9 12.78 23.66 -49.01
C GLY A 9 13.18 22.51 -48.09
N ILE A 10 14.47 22.16 -48.01
CA ILE A 10 14.94 20.98 -47.29
C ILE A 10 15.24 21.28 -45.82
N SER A 11 15.62 22.52 -45.50
CA SER A 11 15.94 22.95 -44.13
C SER A 11 14.72 23.03 -43.20
N ASP A 12 13.53 23.33 -43.74
CA ASP A 12 12.32 23.46 -42.95
C ASP A 12 11.68 22.09 -42.57
N VAL A 13 11.88 21.07 -43.40
CA VAL A 13 11.42 19.70 -43.12
C VAL A 13 12.25 19.05 -42.01
N LEU A 14 13.53 19.35 -41.92
CA LEU A 14 14.43 18.82 -40.89
C LEU A 14 14.22 19.48 -39.51
N LYS A 15 13.80 20.73 -39.46
CA LYS A 15 13.43 21.42 -38.22
C LYS A 15 12.12 20.90 -37.61
N SER A 16 11.14 20.49 -38.43
CA SER A 16 9.84 19.97 -38.00
C SER A 16 9.96 18.61 -37.27
N THR A 17 10.92 17.77 -37.69
CA THR A 17 11.09 16.45 -37.08
C THR A 17 11.73 16.49 -35.69
N HIS A 18 12.58 17.47 -35.38
CA HIS A 18 13.18 17.63 -34.06
C HIS A 18 12.17 18.17 -33.05
N THR A 19 11.32 19.10 -33.44
CA THR A 19 10.27 19.67 -32.58
C THR A 19 9.21 18.61 -32.23
N GLY A 20 8.82 17.76 -33.18
CA GLY A 20 7.90 16.64 -32.93
C GLY A 20 8.48 15.57 -32.00
N LYS A 21 9.76 15.23 -32.15
CA LYS A 21 10.45 14.28 -31.26
C LYS A 21 10.60 14.86 -29.85
N LEU A 22 10.92 16.14 -29.73
CA LEU A 22 11.03 16.80 -28.41
C LEU A 22 9.67 16.85 -27.70
N PHE A 23 8.60 17.17 -28.45
CA PHE A 23 7.24 17.21 -27.91
C PHE A 23 6.76 15.83 -27.45
N LEU A 24 7.06 14.77 -28.20
CA LEU A 24 6.77 13.38 -27.85
C LEU A 24 7.55 12.95 -26.59
N LEU A 25 8.80 13.36 -26.47
CA LEU A 25 9.65 13.03 -25.32
C LEU A 25 9.17 13.74 -24.05
N VAL A 26 8.77 15.01 -24.15
CA VAL A 26 8.17 15.77 -23.05
C VAL A 26 6.83 15.17 -22.63
N LEU A 27 6.00 14.75 -23.58
CA LEU A 27 4.72 14.10 -23.31
C LEU A 27 4.90 12.74 -22.62
N LEU A 28 5.88 11.93 -23.04
CA LEU A 28 6.21 10.65 -22.40
C LEU A 28 6.74 10.85 -20.97
N ILE A 29 7.58 11.86 -20.75
CA ILE A 29 8.06 12.22 -19.41
C ILE A 29 6.89 12.71 -18.54
N ALA A 30 6.00 13.54 -19.06
CA ALA A 30 4.83 14.02 -18.34
C ALA A 30 3.88 12.88 -17.96
N VAL A 31 3.65 11.91 -18.87
CA VAL A 31 2.86 10.71 -18.59
C VAL A 31 3.54 9.83 -17.55
N ALA A 32 4.87 9.62 -17.65
CA ALA A 32 5.63 8.84 -16.68
C ALA A 32 5.60 9.47 -15.28
N VAL A 33 5.76 10.79 -15.19
CA VAL A 33 5.66 11.55 -13.94
C VAL A 33 4.24 11.50 -13.38
N MET A 34 3.22 11.61 -14.25
CA MET A 34 1.82 11.51 -13.85
C MET A 34 1.49 10.10 -13.33
N CYS A 35 1.97 9.03 -13.99
CA CYS A 35 1.83 7.66 -13.50
C CYS A 35 2.55 7.44 -12.17
N TRP A 36 3.70 8.07 -11.95
CA TRP A 36 4.42 8.00 -10.67
C TRP A 36 3.64 8.70 -9.54
N HIS A 37 2.98 9.81 -9.83
CA HIS A 37 2.17 10.52 -8.83
C HIS A 37 0.80 9.87 -8.57
N LEU A 38 0.29 9.06 -9.49
CA LEU A 38 -1.04 8.43 -9.40
C LEU A 38 -1.05 7.00 -8.86
N GLY A 39 0.10 6.35 -8.63
CA GLY A 39 0.12 4.93 -8.27
C GLY A 39 1.27 4.52 -7.37
N GLY A 40 1.28 4.96 -6.12
CA GLY A 40 2.15 4.38 -5.10
C GLY A 40 1.48 3.22 -4.34
N PRO A 41 2.23 2.25 -3.79
CA PRO A 41 1.66 1.12 -3.02
C PRO A 41 0.85 1.55 -1.79
N LYS A 42 1.03 2.77 -1.29
CA LYS A 42 0.20 3.36 -0.21
C LYS A 42 -1.26 3.57 -0.64
N ASP A 43 -1.49 3.86 -1.91
CA ASP A 43 -2.82 4.08 -2.46
C ASP A 43 -3.61 2.76 -2.58
N ALA A 44 -2.93 1.62 -2.74
CA ALA A 44 -3.57 0.31 -2.84
C ALA A 44 -4.24 -0.12 -1.52
N LEU A 45 -3.62 0.12 -0.37
CA LEU A 45 -4.22 -0.14 0.94
C LEU A 45 -5.33 0.85 1.25
N ALA A 46 -5.14 2.16 1.00
CA ALA A 46 -6.16 3.18 1.19
C ALA A 46 -7.41 2.88 0.35
N SER A 47 -7.25 2.48 -0.92
CA SER A 47 -8.35 2.07 -1.80
C SER A 47 -9.04 0.77 -1.35
N SER A 48 -8.40 0.03 -0.44
CA SER A 48 -8.93 -1.20 0.15
C SER A 48 -9.56 -0.99 1.53
N GLY A 49 -9.79 0.28 1.94
CA GLY A 49 -10.46 0.62 3.20
C GLY A 49 -9.54 0.68 4.42
N TRP A 50 -8.22 0.62 4.24
CA TRP A 50 -7.26 0.80 5.31
C TRP A 50 -7.09 2.28 5.64
N SER A 51 -7.19 2.64 6.93
CA SER A 51 -6.96 4.00 7.44
C SER A 51 -5.58 4.12 8.06
N SER A 52 -4.90 5.22 7.77
CA SER A 52 -3.68 5.62 8.49
C SER A 52 -3.98 6.47 9.73
N ASP A 53 -5.22 6.93 9.89
CA ASP A 53 -5.65 7.68 11.05
C ASP A 53 -6.08 6.73 12.18
N TRP A 54 -5.17 6.55 13.13
CA TRP A 54 -5.39 5.72 14.31
C TRP A 54 -6.62 6.13 15.12
N ASN A 55 -6.78 7.44 15.37
CA ASN A 55 -7.85 7.92 16.24
C ASN A 55 -9.23 7.75 15.58
N ALA A 56 -9.32 8.06 14.28
CA ALA A 56 -10.54 7.85 13.52
C ALA A 56 -10.92 6.37 13.47
N ALA A 57 -9.97 5.48 13.29
CA ALA A 57 -10.21 4.04 13.24
C ALA A 57 -10.65 3.47 14.60
N VAL A 58 -10.03 3.91 15.70
CA VAL A 58 -10.49 3.54 17.06
C VAL A 58 -11.92 4.01 17.31
N ALA A 59 -12.22 5.26 16.98
CA ALA A 59 -13.58 5.78 17.11
C ALA A 59 -14.59 5.01 16.25
N GLN A 60 -14.22 4.64 15.02
CA GLN A 60 -15.05 3.83 14.13
C GLN A 60 -15.28 2.43 14.70
N SER A 61 -14.24 1.75 15.20
CA SER A 61 -14.36 0.43 15.81
C SER A 61 -15.33 0.45 16.99
N GLN A 62 -15.20 1.46 17.86
CA GLN A 62 -16.07 1.63 19.03
C GLN A 62 -17.53 1.93 18.64
N SER A 63 -17.75 2.80 17.65
CA SER A 63 -19.10 3.21 17.23
C SER A 63 -19.85 2.11 16.47
N THR A 64 -19.13 1.30 15.69
CA THR A 64 -19.71 0.20 14.89
C THR A 64 -19.77 -1.13 15.62
N GLY A 65 -19.03 -1.27 16.73
CA GLY A 65 -18.84 -2.56 17.42
C GLY A 65 -17.98 -3.57 16.64
N LYS A 66 -17.43 -3.18 15.49
CA LYS A 66 -16.53 -4.05 14.70
C LYS A 66 -15.16 -4.17 15.36
N PRO A 67 -14.56 -5.37 15.41
CA PRO A 67 -13.17 -5.52 15.81
C PRO A 67 -12.24 -4.75 14.87
N ALA A 68 -11.06 -4.34 15.35
CA ALA A 68 -10.07 -3.67 14.54
C ALA A 68 -8.91 -4.62 14.19
N LEU A 69 -8.48 -4.59 12.92
CA LEU A 69 -7.26 -5.23 12.46
C LEU A 69 -6.22 -4.15 12.18
N VAL A 70 -5.10 -4.20 12.90
CA VAL A 70 -3.99 -3.27 12.77
C VAL A 70 -2.83 -3.94 12.05
N LEU A 71 -2.38 -3.36 10.95
CA LEU A 71 -1.18 -3.76 10.22
C LEU A 71 -0.03 -2.81 10.53
N PHE A 72 1.05 -3.34 11.09
CA PHE A 72 2.34 -2.65 11.19
C PHE A 72 3.18 -3.03 9.98
N THR A 73 3.61 -2.05 9.22
CA THR A 73 4.31 -2.20 7.94
C THR A 73 5.38 -1.12 7.74
N ALA A 74 6.24 -1.29 6.72
CA ALA A 74 7.20 -0.28 6.31
C ALA A 74 7.57 -0.43 4.83
N ASP A 75 7.93 0.68 4.17
CA ASP A 75 8.31 0.69 2.76
C ASP A 75 9.60 -0.10 2.46
N TRP A 76 10.52 -0.14 3.40
CA TRP A 76 11.79 -0.87 3.29
C TRP A 76 11.67 -2.38 3.62
N CYS A 77 10.46 -2.89 3.96
CA CYS A 77 10.23 -4.27 4.38
C CYS A 77 9.73 -5.13 3.20
N PRO A 78 10.52 -6.03 2.62
CA PRO A 78 10.09 -6.86 1.49
C PRO A 78 8.91 -7.78 1.80
N ALA A 79 8.88 -8.37 3.00
CA ALA A 79 7.79 -9.24 3.45
C ALA A 79 6.47 -8.47 3.60
N CYS A 80 6.54 -7.17 4.00
CA CYS A 80 5.37 -6.30 4.04
C CYS A 80 4.81 -6.07 2.65
N LYS A 81 5.67 -5.74 1.68
CA LYS A 81 5.25 -5.55 0.28
C LYS A 81 4.62 -6.80 -0.30
N GLN A 82 5.14 -7.98 0.04
CA GLN A 82 4.55 -9.24 -0.38
C GLN A 82 3.16 -9.45 0.25
N LEU A 83 2.99 -9.23 1.55
CA LEU A 83 1.70 -9.31 2.23
C LEU A 83 0.69 -8.34 1.59
N GLU A 84 1.07 -7.08 1.41
CA GLU A 84 0.22 -6.04 0.87
C GLU A 84 -0.21 -6.33 -0.58
N SER A 85 0.73 -6.70 -1.45
CA SER A 85 0.48 -6.86 -2.88
C SER A 85 -0.13 -8.21 -3.27
N GLN A 86 0.10 -9.27 -2.50
CA GLN A 86 -0.33 -10.63 -2.87
C GLN A 86 -1.46 -11.16 -1.98
N VAL A 87 -1.51 -10.75 -0.72
CA VAL A 87 -2.46 -11.28 0.25
C VAL A 87 -3.62 -10.31 0.50
N LEU A 88 -3.32 -9.05 0.85
CA LEU A 88 -4.35 -8.07 1.19
C LEU A 88 -5.12 -7.55 -0.04
N THR A 89 -4.56 -7.73 -1.25
CA THR A 89 -5.26 -7.45 -2.53
C THR A 89 -6.06 -8.63 -3.05
N ASP A 90 -5.90 -9.84 -2.49
CA ASP A 90 -6.78 -10.98 -2.84
C ASP A 90 -8.24 -10.59 -2.61
N SER A 91 -9.09 -10.85 -3.60
CA SER A 91 -10.50 -10.39 -3.58
C SER A 91 -11.30 -10.95 -2.41
N LYS A 92 -11.06 -12.20 -2.02
CA LYS A 92 -11.74 -12.86 -0.90
C LYS A 92 -11.28 -12.31 0.44
N VAL A 93 -9.96 -12.07 0.58
CA VAL A 93 -9.37 -11.45 1.77
C VAL A 93 -9.89 -10.03 1.92
N LYS A 94 -9.77 -9.22 0.86
CA LYS A 94 -10.22 -7.82 0.85
C LYS A 94 -11.69 -7.69 1.25
N GLN A 95 -12.57 -8.46 0.61
CA GLN A 95 -14.00 -8.43 0.92
C GLN A 95 -14.26 -8.83 2.38
N TYR A 96 -13.66 -9.93 2.84
CA TYR A 96 -13.83 -10.40 4.21
C TYR A 96 -13.37 -9.37 5.24
N LEU A 97 -12.22 -8.72 4.99
CA LEU A 97 -11.69 -7.68 5.86
C LEU A 97 -12.62 -6.46 5.94
N GLN A 98 -13.11 -5.96 4.81
CA GLN A 98 -14.01 -4.80 4.76
C GLN A 98 -15.36 -5.06 5.46
N ASP A 99 -15.88 -6.29 5.32
CA ASP A 99 -17.17 -6.66 5.90
C ASP A 99 -17.10 -6.81 7.43
N HIS A 100 -15.96 -7.28 7.97
CA HIS A 100 -15.89 -7.74 9.37
C HIS A 100 -15.00 -6.87 10.27
N TYR A 101 -14.11 -6.05 9.73
CA TYR A 101 -13.11 -5.33 10.52
C TYR A 101 -13.03 -3.84 10.21
N THR A 102 -12.64 -3.06 11.20
CA THR A 102 -12.06 -1.73 10.99
C THR A 102 -10.57 -1.91 10.72
N LEU A 103 -10.08 -1.37 9.60
CA LEU A 103 -8.73 -1.62 9.11
C LEU A 103 -7.82 -0.42 9.37
N VAL A 104 -6.69 -0.66 10.01
CA VAL A 104 -5.73 0.38 10.40
C VAL A 104 -4.32 -0.01 9.96
N THR A 105 -3.62 0.93 9.32
CA THR A 105 -2.21 0.80 8.96
C THR A 105 -1.35 1.68 9.84
N VAL A 106 -0.28 1.15 10.40
CA VAL A 106 0.77 1.87 11.12
C VAL A 106 2.06 1.73 10.32
N ASP A 107 2.40 2.81 9.61
CA ASP A 107 3.58 2.87 8.74
C ASP A 107 4.81 3.26 9.57
N LEU A 108 5.83 2.41 9.55
CA LEU A 108 7.12 2.56 10.26
C LEU A 108 8.27 2.88 9.28
N SER A 109 7.96 3.40 8.09
CA SER A 109 8.96 3.72 7.09
C SER A 109 9.91 4.84 7.52
N ASP A 110 9.39 5.79 8.30
CA ASP A 110 10.19 6.86 8.91
C ASP A 110 10.75 6.38 10.27
N PRO A 111 12.09 6.19 10.40
CA PRO A 111 12.68 5.69 11.63
C PRO A 111 12.53 6.64 12.83
N ASP A 112 12.37 7.94 12.58
CA ASP A 112 12.19 8.97 13.61
C ASP A 112 10.72 9.38 13.75
N GLY A 113 9.84 8.73 13.02
CA GLY A 113 8.40 9.02 13.02
C GLY A 113 7.68 8.60 14.31
N PRO A 114 6.56 9.25 14.64
CA PRO A 114 5.81 9.01 15.88
C PRO A 114 5.22 7.60 15.97
N ASN A 115 5.08 6.89 14.86
CA ASN A 115 4.58 5.53 14.82
C ASN A 115 5.55 4.50 15.42
N ASN A 116 6.85 4.82 15.48
CA ASN A 116 7.83 3.92 16.11
C ASN A 116 7.61 3.81 17.63
N ASP A 117 7.27 4.91 18.30
CA ASP A 117 6.88 4.86 19.71
C ASP A 117 5.63 4.03 19.94
N ARG A 118 4.66 4.19 19.05
CA ARG A 118 3.44 3.37 19.05
C ARG A 118 3.76 1.89 18.87
N ALA A 119 4.57 1.53 17.87
CA ALA A 119 4.97 0.15 17.64
C ALA A 119 5.69 -0.45 18.88
N ARG A 120 6.59 0.30 19.50
CA ARG A 120 7.26 -0.11 20.74
C ARG A 120 6.27 -0.34 21.88
N SER A 121 5.29 0.56 22.07
CA SER A 121 4.27 0.42 23.12
C SER A 121 3.37 -0.81 22.93
N PHE A 122 3.18 -1.25 21.68
CA PHE A 122 2.47 -2.49 21.34
C PHE A 122 3.37 -3.72 21.27
N GLY A 123 4.66 -3.61 21.61
CA GLY A 123 5.62 -4.73 21.59
C GLY A 123 5.82 -5.30 20.17
N VAL A 124 5.76 -4.45 19.13
CA VAL A 124 6.01 -4.85 17.76
C VAL A 124 7.51 -4.84 17.51
N HIS A 125 8.09 -6.03 17.26
CA HIS A 125 9.51 -6.23 17.02
C HIS A 125 9.82 -6.82 15.64
N LEU A 126 8.79 -7.28 14.93
CA LEU A 126 8.89 -7.90 13.61
C LEU A 126 7.89 -7.24 12.64
N LEU A 127 8.23 -7.22 11.34
CA LEU A 127 7.35 -6.74 10.29
C LEU A 127 7.22 -7.78 9.16
N PRO A 128 6.04 -7.91 8.56
CA PRO A 128 4.76 -7.30 8.95
C PRO A 128 4.20 -7.94 10.22
N THR A 129 3.55 -7.14 11.10
CA THR A 129 2.77 -7.64 12.24
C THR A 129 1.30 -7.24 12.07
N LEU A 130 0.42 -8.20 12.25
CA LEU A 130 -1.03 -8.02 12.30
C LEU A 130 -1.49 -8.18 13.75
N ILE A 131 -2.23 -7.22 14.28
CA ILE A 131 -2.82 -7.32 15.61
C ILE A 131 -4.33 -7.16 15.51
N LEU A 132 -5.04 -8.11 16.09
CA LEU A 132 -6.49 -8.13 16.14
C LEU A 132 -6.97 -7.63 17.50
N TYR A 133 -7.77 -6.57 17.51
CA TYR A 133 -8.40 -5.99 18.68
C TYR A 133 -9.91 -6.23 18.66
N ASN A 134 -10.50 -6.54 19.80
CA ASN A 134 -11.95 -6.48 19.92
C ASN A 134 -12.46 -5.02 19.99
N ALA A 135 -13.78 -4.82 19.88
CA ALA A 135 -14.39 -3.48 19.95
C ALA A 135 -14.14 -2.73 21.28
N ALA A 136 -13.77 -3.45 22.34
CA ALA A 136 -13.37 -2.85 23.61
C ALA A 136 -11.88 -2.42 23.65
N GLY A 137 -11.16 -2.53 22.53
CA GLY A 137 -9.74 -2.13 22.41
C GLY A 137 -8.76 -3.11 23.05
N ARG A 138 -9.17 -4.33 23.37
CA ARG A 138 -8.28 -5.37 23.92
C ARG A 138 -7.71 -6.21 22.80
N GLU A 139 -6.40 -6.40 22.76
CA GLU A 139 -5.73 -7.35 21.85
C GLU A 139 -6.27 -8.77 22.12
N ILE A 140 -6.69 -9.46 21.07
CA ILE A 140 -7.20 -10.83 21.13
C ILE A 140 -6.31 -11.82 20.38
N ALA A 141 -5.56 -11.35 19.38
CA ALA A 141 -4.64 -12.18 18.64
C ALA A 141 -3.56 -11.35 17.94
N ARG A 142 -2.42 -12.01 17.67
CA ARG A 142 -1.30 -11.45 16.92
C ARG A 142 -0.86 -12.44 15.86
N GLY A 143 -0.60 -11.93 14.65
CA GLY A 143 -0.13 -12.71 13.52
C GLY A 143 0.99 -11.99 12.78
N TYR A 144 1.64 -12.72 11.90
CA TYR A 144 2.73 -12.22 11.07
C TYR A 144 2.41 -12.46 9.59
N GLY A 145 3.35 -12.23 8.69
CA GLY A 145 3.16 -12.50 7.28
C GLY A 145 2.73 -13.94 7.03
N MET A 146 1.59 -14.12 6.35
CA MET A 146 1.01 -15.42 6.07
C MET A 146 0.29 -15.43 4.72
N PRO A 147 0.12 -16.59 4.07
CA PRO A 147 -0.66 -16.73 2.83
C PRO A 147 -2.14 -16.38 3.01
N ALA A 148 -2.84 -16.04 1.92
CA ALA A 148 -4.22 -15.58 1.92
C ALA A 148 -5.19 -16.56 2.60
N ASP A 149 -5.11 -17.85 2.28
CA ASP A 149 -5.99 -18.87 2.89
C ASP A 149 -5.76 -19.03 4.40
N THR A 150 -4.49 -18.94 4.81
CA THR A 150 -4.11 -18.97 6.24
C THR A 150 -4.61 -17.72 6.96
N LEU A 151 -4.51 -16.55 6.35
CA LEU A 151 -5.04 -15.31 6.91
C LEU A 151 -6.56 -15.39 7.08
N LEU A 152 -7.29 -15.85 6.09
CA LEU A 152 -8.74 -16.03 6.19
C LEU A 152 -9.14 -17.01 7.31
N LEU A 153 -8.42 -18.13 7.44
CA LEU A 153 -8.66 -19.09 8.51
C LEU A 153 -8.39 -18.47 9.88
N TRP A 154 -7.28 -17.76 10.03
CA TRP A 154 -6.90 -17.06 11.26
C TRP A 154 -7.94 -16.00 11.66
N LEU A 155 -8.39 -15.18 10.71
CA LEU A 155 -9.40 -14.14 10.94
C LEU A 155 -10.74 -14.75 11.36
N ARG A 156 -11.20 -15.81 10.68
CA ARG A 156 -12.48 -16.50 10.96
C ARG A 156 -12.49 -17.17 12.33
N SER A 157 -11.35 -17.60 12.81
CA SER A 157 -11.19 -18.21 14.13
C SER A 157 -10.98 -17.20 15.26
N GLY A 158 -11.04 -15.90 14.97
CA GLY A 158 -10.69 -14.86 15.94
C GLY A 158 -9.23 -14.92 16.39
N GLY A 159 -8.33 -15.37 15.50
CA GLY A 159 -6.90 -15.43 15.77
C GLY A 159 -6.39 -16.71 16.44
N THR A 160 -7.26 -17.71 16.65
CA THR A 160 -6.89 -18.92 17.42
C THR A 160 -6.41 -20.09 16.57
N ALA A 161 -6.77 -20.13 15.27
CA ALA A 161 -6.52 -21.30 14.42
C ALA A 161 -5.04 -21.50 14.03
N VAL A 162 -4.20 -20.48 14.15
CA VAL A 162 -2.79 -20.53 13.75
C VAL A 162 -1.95 -20.13 14.95
N LYS A 163 -1.17 -21.07 15.51
CA LYS A 163 -0.17 -20.77 16.54
C LYS A 163 1.17 -20.51 15.82
N PHE A 164 1.65 -19.29 15.89
CA PHE A 164 2.99 -18.95 15.40
C PHE A 164 4.00 -19.30 16.49
N ASN A 165 4.73 -20.40 16.33
CA ASN A 165 5.90 -20.69 17.19
C ASN A 165 7.08 -19.89 16.65
N LEU A 166 7.49 -18.87 17.38
CA LEU A 166 8.68 -18.04 17.08
C LEU A 166 9.99 -18.68 17.60
N THR A 167 10.00 -19.99 17.87
CA THR A 167 11.12 -20.69 18.53
C THR A 167 11.93 -21.57 17.58
N ASP A 168 11.88 -21.36 16.27
CA ASP A 168 12.78 -22.02 15.30
C ASP A 168 13.71 -21.03 14.62
#